data_9503883b2c69f5ff42629f101c875e6f
#
_entry.id   9503883b2c69f5ff42629f101c875e6f
#
_cell.length_a   1.000
_cell.length_b   1.000
_cell.length_c   1.000
_cell.angle_alpha   90.00
_cell.angle_beta   90.00
_cell.angle_gamma   90.00
#
_symmetry.space_group_name_H-M   'P 1'
#
loop_
_entity.id
_entity.type
_entity.pdbx_description
1 polymer ?
#
loop_
_entity_poly.entity_id
_entity_poly.type
_entity_poly.pdbx_seq_one_letter_code
_entity_poly.pdbx_strand_id
1 'polypeptide(L)'
;LFPPQDTAAVLKRIKQGDKLAREDFLENNKPFVFKAACKFSRRVLEWGRDDELAVALIAFNEAIDRYCEESGVPFPAFARIVINSRLTDLRRRESRNLTAGMPVSAPEGGLNEAEFSRAWEIYLEETAAGEREEEIHEFEKLLNDYGVTFDDLVRCSPRHRDTRLSLMLAARSLAENSGLREEFMEKKKLPLLELQKNTGISRKTLERGRKYIIAMALLIYRREDFIYLSSYLKLPSRFEGGK
;
A
#
# COMPACT_ATOMS: atom_id res chain seq x y z
N LEU A 1 -7.59 0.32 -7.54
CA LEU A 1 -6.84 -0.52 -6.60
C LEU A 1 -5.66 -1.13 -7.33
N PHE A 2 -4.45 -0.80 -6.90
CA PHE A 2 -3.19 -1.08 -7.60
C PHE A 2 -2.88 -2.58 -7.75
N PRO A 3 -3.10 -3.23 -8.89
CA PRO A 3 -2.37 -4.45 -9.20
C PRO A 3 -0.93 -4.05 -9.58
N PRO A 4 0.12 -4.60 -8.93
CA PRO A 4 1.49 -4.13 -9.12
C PRO A 4 2.00 -4.22 -10.56
N GLN A 5 1.48 -5.14 -11.35
CA GLN A 5 1.90 -5.35 -12.74
C GLN A 5 1.29 -4.34 -13.73
N ASP A 6 0.16 -3.70 -13.38
CA ASP A 6 -0.51 -2.73 -14.27
C ASP A 6 -0.10 -1.29 -13.97
N THR A 7 0.31 -0.98 -12.74
CA THR A 7 0.63 0.38 -12.32
C THR A 7 1.81 0.98 -13.10
N ALA A 8 2.89 0.24 -13.28
CA ALA A 8 4.07 0.71 -14.00
C ALA A 8 3.75 0.96 -15.50
N ALA A 9 2.98 0.05 -16.12
CA ALA A 9 2.56 0.19 -17.51
C ALA A 9 1.64 1.41 -17.72
N VAL A 10 0.69 1.63 -16.79
CA VAL A 10 -0.22 2.79 -16.82
C VAL A 10 0.56 4.09 -16.61
N LEU A 11 1.45 4.17 -15.64
CA LEU A 11 2.29 5.34 -15.39
C LEU A 11 3.16 5.68 -16.61
N LYS A 12 3.71 4.68 -17.28
CA LYS A 12 4.48 4.88 -18.52
C LYS A 12 3.64 5.49 -19.64
N ARG A 13 2.39 5.01 -19.83
CA ARG A 13 1.43 5.59 -20.79
C ARG A 13 1.09 7.04 -20.46
N ILE A 14 0.83 7.32 -19.18
CA ILE A 14 0.54 8.69 -18.72
C ILE A 14 1.71 9.63 -19.02
N LYS A 15 2.94 9.20 -18.74
CA LYS A 15 4.16 9.99 -19.05
C LYS A 15 4.38 10.20 -20.54
N GLN A 16 3.83 9.35 -21.39
CA GLN A 16 3.82 9.52 -22.85
C GLN A 16 2.72 10.48 -23.35
N GLY A 17 1.93 11.06 -22.43
CA GLY A 17 0.92 12.07 -22.74
C GLY A 17 -0.51 11.56 -22.88
N ASP A 18 -0.79 10.31 -22.49
CA ASP A 18 -2.15 9.74 -22.49
C ASP A 18 -3.00 10.39 -21.38
N LYS A 19 -3.77 11.41 -21.76
CA LYS A 19 -4.62 12.16 -20.83
C LYS A 19 -5.79 11.32 -20.28
N LEU A 20 -6.38 10.48 -21.11
CA LEU A 20 -7.49 9.62 -20.67
C LEU A 20 -7.00 8.60 -19.62
N ALA A 21 -5.85 7.97 -19.87
CA ALA A 21 -5.24 7.08 -18.88
C ALA A 21 -4.93 7.81 -17.56
N ARG A 22 -4.56 9.10 -17.60
CA ARG A 22 -4.32 9.91 -16.41
C ARG A 22 -5.62 10.16 -15.62
N GLU A 23 -6.68 10.57 -16.32
CA GLU A 23 -7.98 10.82 -15.70
C GLU A 23 -8.55 9.55 -15.05
N ASP A 24 -8.54 8.44 -15.78
CA ASP A 24 -8.96 7.14 -15.26
C ASP A 24 -8.12 6.69 -14.06
N PHE A 25 -6.81 6.92 -14.12
CA PHE A 25 -5.91 6.57 -13.02
C PHE A 25 -6.18 7.40 -11.77
N LEU A 26 -6.41 8.70 -11.91
CA LEU A 26 -6.78 9.59 -10.81
C LEU A 26 -8.11 9.17 -10.19
N GLU A 27 -9.13 8.92 -11.03
CA GLU A 27 -10.47 8.55 -10.57
C GLU A 27 -10.46 7.21 -9.80
N ASN A 28 -9.80 6.21 -10.36
CA ASN A 28 -9.70 4.87 -9.75
C ASN A 28 -8.90 4.86 -8.43
N ASN A 29 -8.05 5.88 -8.21
CA ASN A 29 -7.24 5.98 -7.00
C ASN A 29 -7.73 7.02 -5.99
N LYS A 30 -8.89 7.64 -6.20
CA LYS A 30 -9.54 8.52 -5.21
C LYS A 30 -9.69 7.85 -3.83
N PRO A 31 -10.08 6.55 -3.72
CA PRO A 31 -10.15 5.89 -2.41
C PRO A 31 -8.81 5.84 -1.67
N PHE A 32 -7.70 5.63 -2.40
CA PHE A 32 -6.35 5.66 -1.83
C PHE A 32 -6.00 7.06 -1.32
N VAL A 33 -6.22 8.11 -2.14
CA VAL A 33 -5.97 9.51 -1.76
C VAL A 33 -6.79 9.90 -0.53
N PHE A 34 -8.06 9.52 -0.50
CA PHE A 34 -8.95 9.74 0.64
C PHE A 34 -8.41 9.11 1.93
N LYS A 35 -8.01 7.82 1.85
CA LYS A 35 -7.48 7.08 2.99
C LYS A 35 -6.17 7.69 3.50
N ALA A 36 -5.27 8.08 2.60
CA ALA A 36 -4.02 8.74 2.95
C ALA A 36 -4.25 10.07 3.66
N ALA A 37 -5.15 10.92 3.14
CA ALA A 37 -5.50 12.20 3.73
C ALA A 37 -6.18 12.06 5.10
N CYS A 38 -7.13 11.11 5.25
CA CYS A 38 -7.76 10.82 6.53
C CYS A 38 -6.77 10.31 7.58
N LYS A 39 -5.83 9.41 7.19
CA LYS A 39 -4.77 8.91 8.08
C LYS A 39 -3.88 10.06 8.55
N PHE A 40 -3.47 10.96 7.66
CA PHE A 40 -2.67 12.15 7.99
C PHE A 40 -3.40 13.10 8.93
N SER A 41 -4.66 13.43 8.64
CA SER A 41 -5.47 14.38 9.41
C SER A 41 -6.03 13.77 10.71
N ARG A 42 -5.94 12.46 10.88
CA ARG A 42 -6.50 11.70 12.02
C ARG A 42 -7.99 11.92 12.21
N ARG A 43 -8.71 12.22 11.14
CA ARG A 43 -10.17 12.40 11.11
C ARG A 43 -10.73 11.96 9.76
N VAL A 44 -12.01 11.67 9.71
CA VAL A 44 -12.70 11.42 8.44
C VAL A 44 -12.93 12.76 7.75
N LEU A 45 -12.55 12.85 6.49
CA LEU A 45 -12.66 14.02 5.64
C LEU A 45 -13.86 13.89 4.69
N GLU A 46 -14.41 15.01 4.22
CA GLU A 46 -15.55 15.06 3.30
C GLU A 46 -15.14 15.74 1.99
N TRP A 47 -15.39 15.09 0.85
CA TRP A 47 -15.12 15.66 -0.47
C TRP A 47 -15.96 16.92 -0.69
N GLY A 48 -15.32 17.96 -1.22
CA GLY A 48 -15.97 19.26 -1.49
C GLY A 48 -16.12 20.17 -0.26
N ARG A 49 -15.74 19.70 0.93
CA ARG A 49 -15.76 20.47 2.17
C ARG A 49 -14.37 20.68 2.76
N ASP A 50 -13.57 19.64 2.77
CA ASP A 50 -12.22 19.67 3.36
C ASP A 50 -11.16 19.89 2.28
N ASP A 51 -10.44 21.02 2.37
CA ASP A 51 -9.40 21.41 1.41
C ASP A 51 -8.24 20.40 1.36
N GLU A 52 -8.01 19.67 2.44
CA GLU A 52 -7.00 18.61 2.51
C GLU A 52 -7.20 17.55 1.41
N LEU A 53 -8.43 17.24 1.03
CA LEU A 53 -8.69 16.24 -0.03
C LEU A 53 -8.33 16.80 -1.42
N ALA A 54 -8.59 18.07 -1.66
CA ALA A 54 -8.19 18.72 -2.90
C ALA A 54 -6.67 18.80 -3.02
N VAL A 55 -5.99 19.21 -1.95
CA VAL A 55 -4.52 19.24 -1.88
C VAL A 55 -3.91 17.84 -2.04
N ALA A 56 -4.49 16.84 -1.41
CA ALA A 56 -4.03 15.45 -1.53
C ALA A 56 -4.18 14.93 -2.96
N LEU A 57 -5.27 15.26 -3.67
CA LEU A 57 -5.47 14.85 -5.05
C LEU A 57 -4.48 15.54 -6.01
N ILE A 58 -4.21 16.83 -5.79
CA ILE A 58 -3.18 17.58 -6.54
C ILE A 58 -1.80 16.95 -6.28
N ALA A 59 -1.48 16.63 -5.02
CA ALA A 59 -0.24 15.99 -4.64
C ALA A 59 -0.08 14.60 -5.27
N PHE A 60 -1.16 13.83 -5.35
CA PHE A 60 -1.16 12.54 -6.02
C PHE A 60 -0.89 12.69 -7.52
N ASN A 61 -1.50 13.67 -8.19
CA ASN A 61 -1.21 13.97 -9.59
C ASN A 61 0.25 14.42 -9.80
N GLU A 62 0.80 15.23 -8.90
CA GLU A 62 2.23 15.60 -8.90
C GLU A 62 3.14 14.38 -8.72
N ALA A 63 2.74 13.42 -7.87
CA ALA A 63 3.49 12.19 -7.68
C ALA A 63 3.58 11.35 -8.97
N ILE A 64 2.54 11.36 -9.82
CA ILE A 64 2.57 10.67 -11.12
C ILE A 64 3.70 11.21 -12.00
N ASP A 65 3.85 12.54 -12.04
CA ASP A 65 4.85 13.19 -12.89
C ASP A 65 6.29 12.98 -12.38
N ARG A 66 6.46 13.00 -11.05
CA ARG A 66 7.77 12.90 -10.38
C ARG A 66 8.26 11.47 -10.14
N TYR A 67 7.39 10.49 -10.18
CA TYR A 67 7.76 9.11 -9.88
C TYR A 67 8.83 8.58 -10.81
N CYS A 68 9.87 7.95 -10.24
CA CYS A 68 10.91 7.23 -10.96
C CYS A 68 10.91 5.76 -10.52
N GLU A 69 10.75 4.85 -11.48
CA GLU A 69 10.69 3.41 -11.19
C GLU A 69 12.05 2.88 -10.68
N GLU A 70 13.14 3.52 -11.07
CA GLU A 70 14.50 3.17 -10.68
C GLU A 70 14.80 3.41 -9.20
N SER A 71 13.98 4.22 -8.53
CA SER A 71 14.12 4.53 -7.08
C SER A 71 13.90 3.32 -6.17
N GLY A 72 13.36 2.22 -6.68
CA GLY A 72 13.05 1.02 -5.90
C GLY A 72 11.91 1.19 -4.88
N VAL A 73 11.26 2.35 -4.84
CA VAL A 73 10.11 2.64 -3.98
C VAL A 73 8.82 2.37 -4.78
N PRO A 74 7.86 1.59 -4.25
CA PRO A 74 6.58 1.39 -4.92
C PRO A 74 5.83 2.71 -5.11
N PHE A 75 5.18 2.91 -6.28
CA PHE A 75 4.45 4.15 -6.56
C PHE A 75 3.45 4.56 -5.46
N PRO A 76 2.65 3.66 -4.86
CA PRO A 76 1.73 4.06 -3.81
C PRO A 76 2.42 4.60 -2.55
N ALA A 77 3.60 4.07 -2.22
CA ALA A 77 4.39 4.57 -1.11
C ALA A 77 4.95 5.97 -1.41
N PHE A 78 5.54 6.14 -2.61
CA PHE A 78 6.00 7.44 -3.09
C PHE A 78 4.87 8.47 -3.09
N ALA A 79 3.71 8.13 -3.66
CA ALA A 79 2.54 9.01 -3.70
C ALA A 79 2.06 9.41 -2.30
N ARG A 80 2.07 8.47 -1.32
CA ARG A 80 1.72 8.77 0.07
C ARG A 80 2.69 9.78 0.69
N ILE A 81 3.99 9.65 0.43
CA ILE A 81 4.99 10.60 0.92
C ILE A 81 4.75 12.00 0.35
N VAL A 82 4.48 12.11 -0.96
CA VAL A 82 4.19 13.40 -1.60
C VAL A 82 2.92 14.03 -1.03
N ILE A 83 1.86 13.22 -0.85
CA ILE A 83 0.61 13.67 -0.23
C ILE A 83 0.87 14.20 1.20
N ASN A 84 1.57 13.43 2.04
CA ASN A 84 1.87 13.83 3.42
C ASN A 84 2.69 15.12 3.48
N SER A 85 3.67 15.28 2.58
CA SER A 85 4.47 16.51 2.47
C SER A 85 3.60 17.73 2.15
N ARG A 86 2.71 17.62 1.15
CA ARG A 86 1.83 18.74 0.75
C ARG A 86 0.79 19.08 1.82
N LEU A 87 0.26 18.07 2.52
CA LEU A 87 -0.65 18.29 3.65
C LEU A 87 0.08 18.94 4.84
N THR A 88 1.34 18.59 5.08
CA THR A 88 2.18 19.26 6.07
C THR A 88 2.38 20.74 5.73
N ASP A 89 2.65 21.05 4.46
CA ASP A 89 2.78 22.44 4.00
C ASP A 89 1.47 23.23 4.13
N LEU A 90 0.33 22.61 3.82
CA LEU A 90 -0.99 23.22 4.03
C LEU A 90 -1.17 23.57 5.51
N ARG A 91 -0.96 22.63 6.42
CA ARG A 91 -1.09 22.83 7.86
C ARG A 91 -0.15 23.92 8.40
N ARG A 92 1.08 24.00 7.88
CA ARG A 92 2.03 25.05 8.24
C ARG A 92 1.57 26.44 7.76
N ARG A 93 0.94 26.53 6.58
CA ARG A 93 0.37 27.78 6.04
C ARG A 93 -0.82 28.23 6.87
N GLU A 94 -1.75 27.34 7.20
CA GLU A 94 -2.89 27.61 8.06
C GLU A 94 -2.45 28.09 9.46
N SER A 95 -1.50 27.41 10.08
CA SER A 95 -0.94 27.80 11.38
C SER A 95 -0.29 29.18 11.34
N ARG A 96 0.41 29.55 10.27
CA ARG A 96 0.96 30.89 10.09
C ARG A 96 -0.10 31.94 9.89
N ASN A 97 -1.14 31.66 9.11
CA ASN A 97 -2.26 32.58 8.89
C ASN A 97 -3.06 32.86 10.18
N LEU A 98 -3.12 31.86 11.09
CA LEU A 98 -3.73 32.03 12.40
C LEU A 98 -2.85 32.83 13.39
N THR A 99 -1.50 32.82 13.19
CA THR A 99 -0.56 33.45 14.10
C THR A 99 0.01 34.79 13.60
N ALA A 100 -0.19 35.14 12.32
CA ALA A 100 0.50 36.24 11.69
C ALA A 100 -0.41 37.37 11.22
N GLY A 101 -0.37 38.43 11.99
CA GLY A 101 -0.54 39.79 11.49
C GLY A 101 0.73 40.36 10.81
N MET A 102 1.69 39.56 10.34
CA MET A 102 2.86 40.06 9.60
C MET A 102 3.24 39.11 8.43
N PRO A 103 3.45 39.69 7.23
CA PRO A 103 3.99 38.90 6.10
C PRO A 103 5.46 38.58 6.36
N VAL A 104 5.77 37.34 6.68
CA VAL A 104 7.14 36.85 6.63
C VAL A 104 7.43 36.55 5.17
N SER A 105 8.22 37.41 4.54
CA SER A 105 8.85 37.15 3.24
C SER A 105 9.50 35.76 3.25
N ALA A 106 9.23 34.98 2.21
CA ALA A 106 9.92 33.72 1.97
C ALA A 106 11.45 33.98 2.00
N PRO A 107 12.27 33.11 2.57
CA PRO A 107 13.71 33.28 2.48
C PRO A 107 14.09 33.17 1.01
N GLU A 108 14.52 34.31 0.44
CA GLU A 108 15.22 34.42 -0.84
C GLU A 108 16.63 33.87 -0.65
N GLY A 109 16.75 32.57 -0.64
CA GLY A 109 18.00 31.85 -0.61
C GLY A 109 17.71 30.48 -1.19
N GLY A 110 17.42 30.46 -2.51
CA GLY A 110 17.12 29.23 -3.23
C GLY A 110 18.33 28.31 -3.19
N LEU A 111 18.18 27.18 -2.52
CA LEU A 111 19.01 26.02 -2.78
C LEU A 111 19.00 25.79 -4.30
N ASN A 112 20.17 25.60 -4.89
CA ASN A 112 20.35 25.22 -6.27
C ASN A 112 19.42 24.01 -6.55
N GLU A 113 18.74 23.98 -7.70
CA GLU A 113 17.77 22.94 -8.06
C GLU A 113 18.33 21.52 -7.87
N ALA A 114 19.62 21.32 -8.11
CA ALA A 114 20.33 20.08 -7.87
C ALA A 114 20.49 19.75 -6.37
N GLU A 115 20.72 20.74 -5.53
CA GLU A 115 20.82 20.56 -4.07
C GLU A 115 19.44 20.28 -3.46
N PHE A 116 18.41 20.94 -3.96
CA PHE A 116 17.01 20.64 -3.57
C PHE A 116 16.60 19.23 -3.98
N SER A 117 16.93 18.80 -5.21
CA SER A 117 16.63 17.45 -5.68
C SER A 117 17.34 16.40 -4.83
N ARG A 118 18.60 16.62 -4.48
CA ARG A 118 19.39 15.69 -3.65
C ARG A 118 18.89 15.63 -2.20
N ALA A 119 18.59 16.76 -1.61
CA ALA A 119 18.01 16.83 -0.26
C ALA A 119 16.60 16.16 -0.24
N TRP A 120 15.84 16.30 -1.33
CA TRP A 120 14.55 15.67 -1.50
C TRP A 120 14.66 14.15 -1.66
N GLU A 121 15.64 13.64 -2.42
CA GLU A 121 15.92 12.21 -2.54
C GLU A 121 16.28 11.59 -1.19
N ILE A 122 17.17 12.22 -0.42
CA ILE A 122 17.55 11.76 0.94
C ILE A 122 16.32 11.74 1.85
N TYR A 123 15.51 12.79 1.83
CA TYR A 123 14.28 12.86 2.62
C TYR A 123 13.30 11.76 2.25
N LEU A 124 13.16 11.47 0.94
CA LEU A 124 12.30 10.38 0.46
C LEU A 124 12.80 9.01 0.92
N GLU A 125 14.12 8.77 0.86
CA GLU A 125 14.72 7.51 1.32
C GLU A 125 14.55 7.30 2.81
N GLU A 126 14.81 8.31 3.63
CA GLU A 126 14.63 8.26 5.08
C GLU A 126 13.18 8.06 5.48
N THR A 127 12.25 8.79 4.84
CA THR A 127 10.81 8.65 5.10
C THR A 127 10.31 7.28 4.66
N ALA A 128 10.75 6.78 3.50
CA ALA A 128 10.41 5.45 3.02
C ALA A 128 10.98 4.33 3.92
N ALA A 129 12.15 4.54 4.52
CA ALA A 129 12.74 3.61 5.48
C ALA A 129 11.90 3.55 6.77
N GLY A 130 11.54 4.72 7.32
CA GLY A 130 10.68 4.81 8.50
C GLY A 130 9.30 4.21 8.28
N GLU A 131 8.67 4.50 7.14
CA GLU A 131 7.36 3.92 6.79
C GLU A 131 7.41 2.39 6.63
N ARG A 132 8.51 1.84 6.08
CA ARG A 132 8.71 0.39 6.00
C ARG A 132 8.84 -0.24 7.38
N GLU A 133 9.56 0.39 8.29
CA GLU A 133 9.71 -0.07 9.66
C GLU A 133 8.37 -0.08 10.40
N GLU A 134 7.59 0.99 10.26
CA GLU A 134 6.23 1.06 10.81
C GLU A 134 5.33 -0.04 10.26
N GLU A 135 5.33 -0.29 8.93
CA GLU A 135 4.53 -1.37 8.32
C GLU A 135 4.93 -2.74 8.87
N ILE A 136 6.23 -3.02 9.02
CA ILE A 136 6.72 -4.27 9.57
C ILE A 136 6.21 -4.44 11.00
N HIS A 137 6.29 -3.39 11.81
CA HIS A 137 5.87 -3.44 13.21
C HIS A 137 4.34 -3.58 13.37
N GLU A 138 3.57 -2.84 12.54
CA GLU A 138 2.10 -2.99 12.50
C GLU A 138 1.69 -4.40 12.03
N PHE A 139 2.40 -4.94 11.05
CA PHE A 139 2.12 -6.28 10.55
C PHE A 139 2.48 -7.36 11.57
N GLU A 140 3.58 -7.19 12.31
CA GLU A 140 3.96 -8.07 13.41
C GLU A 140 2.87 -8.13 14.50
N LYS A 141 2.36 -6.98 14.91
CA LYS A 141 1.23 -6.90 15.86
C LYS A 141 0.01 -7.64 15.33
N LEU A 142 -0.33 -7.41 14.05
CA LEU A 142 -1.46 -8.09 13.42
C LEU A 142 -1.27 -9.61 13.37
N LEU A 143 -0.08 -10.10 13.03
CA LEU A 143 0.23 -11.53 13.01
C LEU A 143 0.11 -12.16 14.40
N ASN A 144 0.57 -11.47 15.44
CA ASN A 144 0.50 -11.92 16.83
C ASN A 144 -0.94 -12.15 17.29
N ASP A 145 -1.91 -11.34 16.81
CA ASP A 145 -3.33 -11.53 17.06
C ASP A 145 -3.88 -12.86 16.54
N TYR A 146 -3.21 -13.45 15.55
CA TYR A 146 -3.53 -14.76 14.97
C TYR A 146 -2.58 -15.87 15.43
N GLY A 147 -1.71 -15.59 16.41
CA GLY A 147 -0.74 -16.53 16.95
C GLY A 147 0.35 -16.94 15.97
N VAL A 148 0.75 -16.01 15.11
CA VAL A 148 1.81 -16.17 14.09
C VAL A 148 2.90 -15.15 14.34
N THR A 149 4.16 -15.58 14.34
CA THR A 149 5.34 -14.73 14.45
C THR A 149 6.14 -14.73 13.15
N PHE A 150 7.02 -13.73 12.95
CA PHE A 150 7.95 -13.75 11.80
C PHE A 150 8.88 -14.98 11.83
N ASP A 151 9.34 -15.42 13.01
CA ASP A 151 10.14 -16.65 13.14
C ASP A 151 9.39 -17.90 12.68
N ASP A 152 8.09 -17.95 12.96
CA ASP A 152 7.23 -19.01 12.44
C ASP A 152 7.19 -18.98 10.91
N LEU A 153 7.06 -17.80 10.31
CA LEU A 153 7.04 -17.65 8.85
C LEU A 153 8.36 -18.10 8.22
N VAL A 154 9.50 -17.76 8.82
CA VAL A 154 10.83 -18.22 8.36
C VAL A 154 10.89 -19.75 8.36
N ARG A 155 10.38 -20.41 9.42
CA ARG A 155 10.41 -21.88 9.56
C ARG A 155 9.41 -22.59 8.66
N CYS A 156 8.19 -22.03 8.48
CA CYS A 156 7.11 -22.70 7.77
C CYS A 156 6.95 -22.26 6.30
N SER A 157 7.74 -21.29 5.84
CA SER A 157 7.69 -20.84 4.45
C SER A 157 8.00 -21.97 3.47
N PRO A 158 7.15 -22.20 2.46
CA PRO A 158 7.31 -23.29 1.52
C PRO A 158 8.56 -23.09 0.66
N ARG A 159 9.45 -24.08 0.67
CA ARG A 159 10.70 -24.05 -0.13
C ARG A 159 10.44 -24.33 -1.61
N HIS A 160 9.49 -25.22 -1.91
CA HIS A 160 9.14 -25.58 -3.28
C HIS A 160 8.17 -24.59 -3.88
N ARG A 161 8.42 -24.21 -5.13
CA ARG A 161 7.63 -23.23 -5.89
C ARG A 161 6.15 -23.61 -5.98
N ASP A 162 5.87 -24.87 -6.31
CA ASP A 162 4.50 -25.37 -6.50
C ASP A 162 3.69 -25.32 -5.19
N THR A 163 4.33 -25.71 -4.08
CA THR A 163 3.69 -25.62 -2.75
C THR A 163 3.43 -24.16 -2.39
N ARG A 164 4.38 -23.27 -2.67
CA ARG A 164 4.21 -21.83 -2.45
C ARG A 164 3.04 -21.26 -3.24
N LEU A 165 2.96 -21.58 -4.53
CA LEU A 165 1.86 -21.15 -5.40
C LEU A 165 0.52 -21.66 -4.89
N SER A 166 0.43 -22.94 -4.52
CA SER A 166 -0.80 -23.53 -3.98
C SER A 166 -1.25 -22.83 -2.69
N LEU A 167 -0.34 -22.56 -1.75
CA LEU A 167 -0.67 -21.87 -0.52
C LEU A 167 -1.02 -20.38 -0.74
N MET A 168 -0.41 -19.72 -1.71
CA MET A 168 -0.78 -18.35 -2.11
C MET A 168 -2.18 -18.29 -2.73
N LEU A 169 -2.56 -19.30 -3.53
CA LEU A 169 -3.93 -19.41 -4.04
C LEU A 169 -4.95 -19.61 -2.91
N ALA A 170 -4.63 -20.43 -1.92
CA ALA A 170 -5.48 -20.60 -0.74
C ALA A 170 -5.61 -19.27 0.04
N ALA A 171 -4.53 -18.54 0.23
CA ALA A 171 -4.54 -17.23 0.89
C ALA A 171 -5.39 -16.21 0.11
N ARG A 172 -5.27 -16.20 -1.22
CA ARG A 172 -6.06 -15.35 -2.10
C ARG A 172 -7.55 -15.70 -2.03
N SER A 173 -7.90 -16.97 -2.12
CA SER A 173 -9.28 -17.45 -1.98
C SER A 173 -9.90 -17.03 -0.64
N LEU A 174 -9.12 -17.09 0.45
CA LEU A 174 -9.54 -16.63 1.77
C LEU A 174 -9.78 -15.11 1.81
N ALA A 175 -8.90 -14.32 1.19
CA ALA A 175 -8.98 -12.86 1.21
C ALA A 175 -10.10 -12.32 0.32
N GLU A 176 -10.34 -12.92 -0.85
CA GLU A 176 -11.33 -12.47 -1.84
C GLU A 176 -12.76 -12.93 -1.52
N ASN A 177 -12.95 -14.07 -0.86
CA ASN A 177 -14.27 -14.57 -0.50
C ASN A 177 -14.76 -13.92 0.80
N SER A 178 -15.84 -13.12 0.72
CA SER A 178 -16.37 -12.37 1.87
C SER A 178 -16.76 -13.27 3.04
N GLY A 179 -17.49 -14.37 2.78
CA GLY A 179 -17.94 -15.29 3.83
C GLY A 179 -16.79 -15.99 4.55
N LEU A 180 -15.78 -16.47 3.80
CA LEU A 180 -14.59 -17.10 4.40
C LEU A 180 -13.76 -16.09 5.20
N ARG A 181 -13.64 -14.89 4.68
CA ARG A 181 -12.90 -13.80 5.32
C ARG A 181 -13.55 -13.37 6.64
N GLU A 182 -14.87 -13.19 6.66
CA GLU A 182 -15.62 -12.81 7.86
C GLU A 182 -15.48 -13.88 8.94
N GLU A 183 -15.68 -15.15 8.59
CA GLU A 183 -15.48 -16.26 9.52
C GLU A 183 -14.04 -16.31 10.06
N PHE A 184 -13.05 -16.11 9.19
CA PHE A 184 -11.65 -16.09 9.57
C PHE A 184 -11.32 -14.94 10.52
N MET A 185 -11.85 -13.74 10.24
CA MET A 185 -11.63 -12.55 11.07
C MET A 185 -12.27 -12.70 12.45
N GLU A 186 -13.48 -13.27 12.52
CA GLU A 186 -14.20 -13.48 13.76
C GLU A 186 -13.56 -14.58 14.62
N LYS A 187 -13.33 -15.76 14.04
CA LYS A 187 -12.83 -16.93 14.75
C LYS A 187 -11.31 -16.95 14.95
N LYS A 188 -10.57 -16.12 14.23
CA LYS A 188 -9.10 -16.11 14.15
C LYS A 188 -8.50 -17.49 13.82
N LYS A 189 -9.26 -18.32 13.14
CA LYS A 189 -8.89 -19.69 12.74
C LYS A 189 -9.16 -19.91 11.26
N LEU A 190 -8.27 -20.68 10.62
CA LEU A 190 -8.41 -20.99 9.19
C LEU A 190 -9.61 -21.94 8.95
N PRO A 191 -10.55 -21.62 8.05
CA PRO A 191 -11.66 -22.49 7.67
C PRO A 191 -11.17 -23.56 6.68
N LEU A 192 -10.46 -24.58 7.20
CA LEU A 192 -9.74 -25.58 6.38
C LEU A 192 -10.64 -26.39 5.46
N LEU A 193 -11.87 -26.74 5.90
CA LEU A 193 -12.81 -27.55 5.11
C LEU A 193 -13.30 -26.78 3.88
N GLU A 194 -13.64 -25.50 4.06
CA GLU A 194 -14.11 -24.66 2.97
C GLU A 194 -12.99 -24.28 2.02
N LEU A 195 -11.80 -23.99 2.56
CA LEU A 195 -10.61 -23.76 1.73
C LEU A 195 -10.25 -24.99 0.90
N GLN A 196 -10.36 -26.20 1.46
CA GLN A 196 -10.14 -27.44 0.71
C GLN A 196 -11.16 -27.59 -0.43
N LYS A 197 -12.43 -27.32 -0.17
CA LYS A 197 -13.50 -27.38 -1.21
C LYS A 197 -13.26 -26.37 -2.33
N ASN A 198 -12.88 -25.13 -1.98
CA ASN A 198 -12.73 -24.06 -2.94
C ASN A 198 -11.44 -24.14 -3.76
N THR A 199 -10.37 -24.69 -3.18
CA THR A 199 -9.05 -24.72 -3.83
C THR A 199 -8.61 -26.09 -4.33
N GLY A 200 -9.26 -27.18 -3.89
CA GLY A 200 -8.85 -28.55 -4.19
C GLY A 200 -7.57 -29.00 -3.49
N ILE A 201 -6.98 -28.16 -2.64
CA ILE A 201 -5.71 -28.46 -1.95
C ILE A 201 -6.00 -29.41 -0.79
N SER A 202 -5.13 -30.43 -0.61
CA SER A 202 -5.31 -31.40 0.47
C SER A 202 -5.27 -30.74 1.84
N ARG A 203 -6.14 -31.18 2.75
CA ARG A 203 -6.19 -30.69 4.13
C ARG A 203 -4.83 -30.71 4.82
N LYS A 204 -4.05 -31.77 4.62
CA LYS A 204 -2.71 -31.91 5.19
C LYS A 204 -1.76 -30.81 4.74
N THR A 205 -1.85 -30.38 3.46
CA THR A 205 -1.06 -29.28 2.91
C THR A 205 -1.49 -27.94 3.50
N LEU A 206 -2.80 -27.69 3.62
CA LEU A 206 -3.34 -26.49 4.24
C LEU A 206 -2.96 -26.37 5.72
N GLU A 207 -3.03 -27.48 6.48
CA GLU A 207 -2.64 -27.51 7.89
C GLU A 207 -1.14 -27.22 8.08
N ARG A 208 -0.28 -27.81 7.26
CA ARG A 208 1.17 -27.53 7.30
C ARG A 208 1.51 -26.10 6.93
N GLY A 209 0.81 -25.53 5.95
CA GLY A 209 1.00 -24.15 5.49
C GLY A 209 0.15 -23.12 6.21
N ARG A 210 -0.58 -23.47 7.27
CA ARG A 210 -1.60 -22.60 7.88
C ARG A 210 -1.07 -21.22 8.25
N LYS A 211 0.11 -21.11 8.85
CA LYS A 211 0.71 -19.84 9.27
C LYS A 211 1.06 -18.97 8.05
N TYR A 212 1.60 -19.59 7.01
CA TYR A 212 1.90 -18.91 5.76
C TYR A 212 0.62 -18.40 5.07
N ILE A 213 -0.46 -19.22 5.03
CA ILE A 213 -1.77 -18.82 4.46
C ILE A 213 -2.32 -17.62 5.22
N ILE A 214 -2.29 -17.65 6.56
CA ILE A 214 -2.78 -16.54 7.40
C ILE A 214 -2.03 -15.26 7.07
N ALA A 215 -0.70 -15.27 7.08
CA ALA A 215 0.10 -14.09 6.81
C ALA A 215 -0.16 -13.53 5.41
N MET A 216 -0.19 -14.39 4.39
CA MET A 216 -0.46 -13.95 3.02
C MET A 216 -1.88 -13.43 2.83
N ALA A 217 -2.89 -14.05 3.45
CA ALA A 217 -4.27 -13.60 3.37
C ALA A 217 -4.47 -12.22 4.01
N LEU A 218 -3.85 -11.98 5.17
CA LEU A 218 -3.87 -10.68 5.84
C LEU A 218 -3.21 -9.59 5.00
N LEU A 219 -2.06 -9.87 4.37
CA LEU A 219 -1.39 -8.93 3.47
C LEU A 219 -2.22 -8.64 2.21
N ILE A 220 -2.86 -9.65 1.62
CA ILE A 220 -3.72 -9.47 0.45
C ILE A 220 -4.94 -8.64 0.81
N TYR A 221 -5.57 -8.92 1.94
CA TYR A 221 -6.77 -8.23 2.39
C TYR A 221 -6.50 -6.77 2.79
N ARG A 222 -5.41 -6.53 3.54
CA ARG A 222 -5.00 -5.20 4.02
C ARG A 222 -3.92 -4.55 3.16
N ARG A 223 -3.89 -4.84 1.88
CA ARG A 223 -2.86 -4.40 0.96
C ARG A 223 -2.62 -2.88 0.95
N GLU A 224 -3.68 -2.11 1.18
CA GLU A 224 -3.61 -0.66 1.25
C GLU A 224 -2.95 -0.13 2.52
N ASP A 225 -2.98 -0.92 3.60
CA ASP A 225 -2.31 -0.60 4.86
C ASP A 225 -0.82 -0.97 4.81
N PHE A 226 -0.48 -2.04 4.09
CA PHE A 226 0.86 -2.63 3.99
C PHE A 226 1.41 -2.51 2.57
N ILE A 227 1.68 -1.28 2.12
CA ILE A 227 2.07 -0.98 0.73
C ILE A 227 3.44 -1.58 0.41
N TYR A 228 4.44 -1.36 1.29
CA TYR A 228 5.78 -1.90 1.08
C TYR A 228 5.80 -3.42 1.15
N LEU A 229 5.21 -4.01 2.19
CA LEU A 229 5.16 -5.47 2.34
C LEU A 229 4.41 -6.12 1.18
N SER A 230 3.31 -5.51 0.73
CA SER A 230 2.52 -6.01 -0.40
C SER A 230 3.28 -5.93 -1.73
N SER A 231 4.21 -4.99 -1.89
CA SER A 231 5.03 -4.87 -3.12
C SER A 231 5.94 -6.07 -3.35
N TYR A 232 6.35 -6.78 -2.27
CA TYR A 232 7.13 -8.02 -2.37
C TYR A 232 6.28 -9.25 -2.72
N LEU A 233 4.94 -9.15 -2.67
CA LEU A 233 4.06 -10.26 -3.03
C LEU A 233 3.97 -10.40 -4.54
N LYS A 234 4.62 -11.43 -5.08
CA LYS A 234 4.39 -11.88 -6.45
C LYS A 234 3.16 -12.79 -6.46
N LEU A 235 1.98 -12.18 -6.56
CA LEU A 235 0.74 -12.95 -6.67
C LEU A 235 0.71 -13.68 -8.02
N PRO A 236 0.43 -15.00 -8.03
CA PRO A 236 0.25 -15.71 -9.30
C PRO A 236 -0.98 -15.13 -10.03
N SER A 237 -0.80 -14.74 -11.29
CA SER A 237 -1.92 -14.54 -12.20
C SER A 237 -2.71 -15.85 -12.27
N ARG A 238 -4.05 -15.77 -12.36
CA ARG A 238 -5.00 -16.90 -12.38
C ARG A 238 -4.37 -18.19 -12.93
N PHE A 239 -4.50 -19.28 -12.17
CA PHE A 239 -4.30 -20.60 -12.74
C PHE A 239 -5.37 -20.76 -13.84
N GLU A 240 -4.96 -20.70 -15.11
CA GLU A 240 -5.69 -21.38 -16.16
C GLU A 240 -5.56 -22.86 -15.85
N GLY A 241 -6.69 -23.45 -15.44
CA GLY A 241 -6.74 -24.82 -15.01
C GLY A 241 -6.16 -25.75 -16.08
N GLY A 242 -5.04 -26.33 -15.76
CA GLY A 242 -4.57 -27.53 -16.42
C GLY A 242 -5.53 -28.67 -16.08
N LYS A 243 -6.10 -29.24 -17.13
CA LYS A 243 -6.84 -30.50 -17.10
C LYS A 243 -5.98 -31.62 -16.51
#